data_5d73222cea62e74e98fc89e7ac6782f8
#
_entry.id   5d73222cea62e74e98fc89e7ac6782f8
#
_cell.length_a   1.000
_cell.length_b   1.000
_cell.length_c   1.000
_cell.angle_alpha   90.00
_cell.angle_beta   90.00
_cell.angle_gamma   90.00
#
_symmetry.space_group_name_H-M   'P 1'
#
loop_
_entity.id
_entity.type
_entity.pdbx_description
1 polymer ?
#
loop_
_entity_poly.entity_id
_entity_poly.type
_entity_poly.pdbx_seq_one_letter_code
_entity_poly.pdbx_strand_id
1 'polypeptide(L)'
;MSKVLDDSLVYEILSVVGEIPEGYVASYGQIARLIGRGRNSRLVGRVLSMAEYYGDYPCHRVVNHMGRLAPHFPEQRERLLAEGVAFRENGCVDMKKYLWDCGC
;
A
#
# COMPACT_ATOMS: atom_id res chain seq x y z
N MET A 1 -21.73 -17.53 4.41
CA MET A 1 -21.14 -17.09 4.08
C MET A 1 -20.41 -16.18 4.33
N SER A 2 -19.82 -15.93 4.54
CA SER A 2 -19.19 -14.96 4.81
C SER A 2 -18.58 -14.34 3.87
N LYS A 3 -18.74 -13.48 3.59
CA LYS A 3 -18.17 -12.86 2.74
C LYS A 3 -17.43 -11.94 3.26
N VAL A 4 -16.46 -12.02 3.37
CA VAL A 4 -15.49 -11.22 4.01
C VAL A 4 -15.19 -9.98 3.25
N LEU A 5 -15.00 -10.14 1.97
CA LEU A 5 -14.70 -9.00 1.11
C LEU A 5 -15.90 -8.74 0.22
N ASP A 6 -16.45 -7.56 0.31
CA ASP A 6 -17.44 -7.15 -0.67
C ASP A 6 -16.83 -6.04 -1.51
N ASP A 7 -17.43 -5.77 -2.65
CA ASP A 7 -16.86 -4.84 -3.61
C ASP A 7 -16.77 -3.44 -3.04
N SER A 8 -17.72 -3.05 -2.21
CA SER A 8 -17.72 -1.75 -1.59
C SER A 8 -16.47 -1.52 -0.74
N LEU A 9 -16.13 -2.51 0.08
CA LEU A 9 -14.95 -2.43 0.92
C LEU A 9 -13.67 -2.44 0.08
N VAL A 10 -13.64 -3.28 -0.96
CA VAL A 10 -12.48 -3.35 -1.84
C VAL A 10 -12.22 -2.00 -2.47
N TYR A 11 -13.26 -1.35 -3.01
CA TYR A 11 -13.09 -0.06 -3.67
C TYR A 11 -12.73 1.03 -2.66
N GLU A 12 -13.19 0.92 -1.44
CA GLU A 12 -12.83 1.88 -0.40
C GLU A 12 -11.32 1.84 -0.17
N ILE A 13 -10.77 0.64 -0.04
CA ILE A 13 -9.33 0.47 0.16
C ILE A 13 -8.56 0.95 -1.06
N LEU A 14 -9.00 0.56 -2.24
CA LEU A 14 -8.29 0.93 -3.47
C LEU A 14 -8.36 2.43 -3.74
N SER A 15 -9.43 3.09 -3.34
CA SER A 15 -9.52 4.54 -3.45
C SER A 15 -8.44 5.22 -2.65
N VAL A 16 -8.18 4.74 -1.44
CA VAL A 16 -7.12 5.31 -0.61
C VAL A 16 -5.76 5.06 -1.24
N VAL A 17 -5.54 3.83 -1.76
CA VAL A 17 -4.28 3.51 -2.44
C VAL A 17 -4.07 4.47 -3.61
N GLY A 18 -5.14 4.75 -4.36
CA GLY A 18 -5.06 5.66 -5.50
C GLY A 18 -4.68 7.08 -5.14
N GLU A 19 -4.83 7.46 -3.87
CA GLU A 19 -4.49 8.82 -3.42
C GLU A 19 -3.03 8.97 -3.03
N ILE A 20 -2.28 7.86 -2.90
CA ILE A 20 -0.87 7.96 -2.53
C ILE A 20 -0.12 8.61 -3.69
N PRO A 21 0.53 9.76 -3.45
CA PRO A 21 1.20 10.46 -4.56
C PRO A 21 2.45 9.74 -5.01
N GLU A 22 2.81 9.99 -6.25
CA GLU A 22 4.04 9.47 -6.82
C GLU A 22 5.22 9.97 -5.99
N GLY A 23 6.17 9.08 -5.71
CA GLY A 23 7.33 9.44 -4.89
C GLY A 23 7.13 9.22 -3.40
N TYR A 24 5.97 8.73 -3.01
CA TYR A 24 5.67 8.45 -1.60
C TYR A 24 5.14 7.03 -1.43
N VAL A 25 5.15 6.57 -0.19
CA VAL A 25 4.64 5.24 0.14
C VAL A 25 3.72 5.33 1.35
N ALA A 26 2.86 4.34 1.50
CA ALA A 26 2.01 4.20 2.67
C ALA A 26 2.18 2.79 3.21
N SER A 27 1.89 2.60 4.49
CA SER A 27 1.92 1.26 5.07
C SER A 27 0.54 0.64 5.03
N TYR A 28 0.49 -0.69 5.08
CA TYR A 28 -0.79 -1.40 5.15
C TYR A 28 -1.62 -0.92 6.34
N GLY A 29 -0.97 -0.71 7.49
CA GLY A 29 -1.66 -0.26 8.68
C GLY A 29 -2.21 1.15 8.54
N GLN A 30 -1.47 2.02 7.86
CA GLN A 30 -1.92 3.38 7.63
C GLN A 30 -3.21 3.39 6.80
N ILE A 31 -3.25 2.57 5.75
CA ILE A 31 -4.43 2.47 4.92
C ILE A 31 -5.60 1.92 5.72
N ALA A 32 -5.35 0.89 6.53
CA ALA A 32 -6.40 0.31 7.36
C ALA A 32 -6.99 1.36 8.30
N ARG A 33 -6.15 2.22 8.89
CA ARG A 33 -6.63 3.27 9.78
C ARG A 33 -7.47 4.30 9.04
N LEU A 34 -7.07 4.62 7.81
CA LEU A 34 -7.79 5.63 7.04
C LEU A 34 -9.21 5.20 6.71
N ILE A 35 -9.45 3.90 6.60
CA ILE A 35 -10.79 3.41 6.31
C ILE A 35 -11.52 2.95 7.58
N GLY A 36 -10.96 3.27 8.76
CA GLY A 36 -11.61 2.95 10.01
C GLY A 36 -11.44 1.51 10.48
N ARG A 37 -10.43 0.80 9.93
CA ARG A 37 -10.19 -0.59 10.32
C ARG A 37 -8.76 -0.76 10.81
N GLY A 38 -8.39 0.04 11.79
CA GLY A 38 -7.03 0.26 12.21
C GLY A 38 -6.21 -0.96 12.58
N ARG A 39 -6.83 -2.10 12.86
CA ARG A 39 -6.09 -3.30 13.23
C ARG A 39 -6.06 -4.33 12.14
N ASN A 40 -6.54 -3.98 10.96
CA ASN A 40 -6.75 -4.98 9.92
C ASN A 40 -5.87 -4.74 8.70
N SER A 41 -4.56 -4.66 8.92
CA SER A 41 -3.62 -4.48 7.81
C SER A 41 -3.62 -5.69 6.87
N ARG A 42 -3.96 -6.88 7.38
CA ARG A 42 -4.04 -8.07 6.54
C ARG A 42 -5.12 -7.94 5.48
N LEU A 43 -6.23 -7.30 5.84
CA LEU A 43 -7.30 -7.07 4.88
C LEU A 43 -6.80 -6.22 3.73
N VAL A 44 -6.02 -5.17 4.03
CA VAL A 44 -5.45 -4.33 2.98
C VAL A 44 -4.55 -5.15 2.07
N GLY A 45 -3.67 -5.98 2.66
CA GLY A 45 -2.80 -6.82 1.86
C GLY A 45 -3.56 -7.78 0.95
N ARG A 46 -4.64 -8.35 1.45
CA ARG A 46 -5.46 -9.26 0.66
C ARG A 46 -6.11 -8.54 -0.52
N VAL A 47 -6.62 -7.34 -0.27
CA VAL A 47 -7.24 -6.55 -1.34
C VAL A 47 -6.22 -6.21 -2.41
N LEU A 48 -5.01 -5.81 -1.99
CA LEU A 48 -3.99 -5.44 -2.96
C LEU A 48 -3.56 -6.62 -3.82
N SER A 49 -3.61 -7.84 -3.27
CA SER A 49 -3.22 -9.01 -4.03
C SER A 49 -4.19 -9.31 -5.17
N MET A 50 -5.39 -8.74 -5.13
CA MET A 50 -6.38 -8.96 -6.18
C MET A 50 -6.78 -7.67 -6.87
N ALA A 51 -5.99 -6.60 -6.68
CA ALA A 51 -6.36 -5.29 -7.19
C ALA A 51 -6.53 -5.24 -8.71
N GLU A 52 -5.80 -6.08 -9.43
CA GLU A 52 -5.88 -6.10 -10.88
C GLU A 52 -7.28 -6.40 -11.41
N TYR A 53 -8.07 -7.13 -10.63
CA TYR A 53 -9.44 -7.42 -11.03
C TYR A 53 -10.32 -6.17 -11.02
N TYR A 54 -9.89 -5.13 -10.30
CA TYR A 54 -10.71 -3.96 -10.07
C TYR A 54 -10.21 -2.73 -10.80
N GLY A 55 -9.02 -2.77 -11.34
CA GLY A 55 -8.48 -1.64 -12.06
C GLY A 55 -6.99 -1.52 -11.91
N ASP A 56 -6.47 -0.37 -12.35
CA ASP A 56 -5.04 -0.09 -12.32
C ASP A 56 -4.76 0.87 -11.16
N TYR A 57 -4.22 0.32 -10.07
CA TYR A 57 -3.94 1.08 -8.86
C TYR A 57 -2.45 1.03 -8.52
N PRO A 58 -1.90 2.08 -7.90
CA PRO A 58 -0.47 2.12 -7.60
C PRO A 58 -0.12 1.28 -6.36
N CYS A 59 -0.37 -0.01 -6.43
CA CYS A 59 -0.13 -0.92 -5.31
C CYS A 59 1.34 -0.98 -4.91
N HIS A 60 2.24 -0.62 -5.82
CA HIS A 60 3.67 -0.59 -5.52
C HIS A 60 4.00 0.46 -4.47
N ARG A 61 3.10 1.40 -4.20
CA ARG A 61 3.32 2.45 -3.19
C ARG A 61 2.90 2.01 -1.78
N VAL A 62 2.56 0.73 -1.61
CA VAL A 62 2.18 0.22 -0.29
C VAL A 62 3.23 -0.76 0.20
N VAL A 63 3.74 -0.52 1.39
CA VAL A 63 4.81 -1.32 1.98
C VAL A 63 4.43 -1.63 3.43
N ASN A 64 5.21 -2.46 4.13
CA ASN A 64 4.89 -2.71 5.53
C ASN A 64 5.35 -1.51 6.38
N HIS A 65 5.08 -1.56 7.67
CA HIS A 65 5.35 -0.41 8.55
C HIS A 65 6.84 -0.09 8.65
N MET A 66 7.71 -1.04 8.31
CA MET A 66 9.16 -0.82 8.34
C MET A 66 9.71 -0.47 6.97
N GLY A 67 8.86 -0.39 5.96
CA GLY A 67 9.31 -0.07 4.61
C GLY A 67 9.69 -1.29 3.78
N ARG A 68 9.39 -2.49 4.28
CA ARG A 68 9.73 -3.72 3.56
C ARG A 68 8.76 -3.92 2.40
N LEU A 69 9.30 -4.35 1.27
CA LEU A 69 8.52 -4.60 0.07
C LEU A 69 7.75 -5.91 0.17
N ALA A 70 6.71 -6.03 -0.64
CA ALA A 70 5.91 -7.25 -0.70
C ALA A 70 6.72 -8.39 -1.32
N PRO A 71 6.70 -9.58 -0.73
CA PRO A 71 7.55 -10.68 -1.21
C PRO A 71 7.15 -11.22 -2.57
N HIS A 72 5.91 -11.01 -3.00
CA HIS A 72 5.43 -11.58 -4.27
C HIS A 72 5.21 -10.51 -5.33
N PHE A 73 5.93 -9.41 -5.23
CA PHE A 73 5.76 -8.29 -6.16
C PHE A 73 7.14 -7.88 -6.68
N PRO A 74 7.69 -8.64 -7.62
CA PRO A 74 9.09 -8.40 -8.04
C PRO A 74 9.34 -7.05 -8.69
N GLU A 75 8.33 -6.43 -9.31
CA GLU A 75 8.52 -5.12 -9.94
C GLU A 75 8.43 -3.95 -8.96
N GLN A 76 8.08 -4.21 -7.71
CA GLN A 76 7.80 -3.12 -6.77
C GLN A 76 9.00 -2.20 -6.61
N ARG A 77 10.17 -2.77 -6.41
CA ARG A 77 11.38 -1.99 -6.20
C ARG A 77 11.67 -1.09 -7.39
N GLU A 78 11.60 -1.65 -8.59
CA GLU A 78 11.88 -0.88 -9.80
C GLU A 78 10.91 0.28 -9.97
N ARG A 79 9.64 0.03 -9.68
CA ARG A 79 8.63 1.07 -9.83
C ARG A 79 8.86 2.20 -8.84
N LEU A 80 9.22 1.87 -7.61
CA LEU A 80 9.50 2.90 -6.61
C LEU A 80 10.76 3.67 -6.95
N LEU A 81 11.80 2.98 -7.43
CA LEU A 81 13.02 3.66 -7.85
C LEU A 81 12.72 4.64 -8.98
N ALA A 82 11.87 4.25 -9.92
CA ALA A 82 11.49 5.12 -11.03
C ALA A 82 10.77 6.38 -10.56
N GLU A 83 10.16 6.34 -9.38
CA GLU A 83 9.47 7.48 -8.80
C GLU A 83 10.37 8.31 -7.89
N GLY A 84 11.64 7.93 -7.77
CA GLY A 84 12.57 8.67 -6.95
C GLY A 84 12.66 8.24 -5.51
N VAL A 85 12.03 7.11 -5.16
CA VAL A 85 12.08 6.61 -3.79
C VAL A 85 13.39 5.87 -3.58
N ALA A 86 14.11 6.22 -2.52
CA ALA A 86 15.38 5.59 -2.20
C ALA A 86 15.21 4.52 -1.13
N PHE A 87 16.12 3.57 -1.13
CA PHE A 87 16.09 2.45 -0.22
C PHE A 87 17.29 2.50 0.71
N ARG A 88 17.09 2.02 1.92
CA ARG A 88 18.16 1.89 2.89
C ARG A 88 18.98 0.65 2.55
N GLU A 89 20.13 0.50 3.21
CA GLU A 89 21.01 -0.64 2.96
C GLU A 89 20.33 -1.97 3.18
N ASN A 90 19.35 -2.01 4.09
CA ASN A 90 18.65 -3.26 4.37
C ASN A 90 17.56 -3.58 3.35
N GLY A 91 17.41 -2.76 2.31
CA GLY A 91 16.42 -2.99 1.27
C GLY A 91 15.04 -2.43 1.56
N CYS A 92 14.87 -1.75 2.68
CA CYS A 92 13.60 -1.15 3.03
C CYS A 92 13.54 0.31 2.60
N VAL A 93 12.33 0.80 2.32
CA VAL A 93 12.14 2.21 2.05
C VAL A 93 12.42 3.01 3.31
N ASP A 94 13.01 4.19 3.16
CA ASP A 94 13.24 5.08 4.28
C ASP A 94 11.92 5.75 4.64
N MET A 95 11.24 5.20 5.63
CA MET A 95 9.90 5.64 6.00
C MET A 95 9.88 7.05 6.58
N LYS A 96 10.99 7.51 7.15
CA LYS A 96 11.04 8.88 7.65
C LYS A 96 10.94 9.88 6.52
N LYS A 97 11.44 9.50 5.35
CA LYS A 97 11.54 10.42 4.25
C LYS A 97 10.37 10.29 3.27
N TYR A 98 9.87 9.08 3.09
CA TYR A 98 8.92 8.84 2.00
C TYR A 98 7.52 8.45 2.45
N LEU A 99 7.28 8.33 3.75
CA LEU A 99 5.92 7.98 4.20
C LEU A 99 4.97 9.11 3.85
N TRP A 100 3.88 8.74 3.19
CA TRP A 100 2.85 9.68 2.80
C TRP A 100 2.21 10.32 4.02
N ASP A 101 2.19 11.63 4.03
CA ASP A 101 1.53 12.38 5.09
C ASP A 101 0.16 12.75 4.60
N CYS A 102 -0.82 11.96 4.98
CA CYS A 102 -2.20 12.15 4.53
C CYS A 102 -3.00 13.04 5.47
N GLY A 103 -2.34 13.65 6.44
CA GLY A 103 -3.01 14.54 7.37
C GLY A 103 -3.67 13.82 8.54
N CYS A 104 -3.36 12.55 8.76
CA CYS A 104 -3.96 11.82 9.87
C CYS A 104 -2.94 11.37 10.91
#